data_121702d7c90d169eceddcdd97dcddcc2
#
_entry.id   121702d7c90d169eceddcdd97dcddcc2
#
_cell.length_a   1.000
_cell.length_b   1.000
_cell.length_c   1.000
_cell.angle_alpha   90.00
_cell.angle_beta   90.00
_cell.angle_gamma   90.00
#
_symmetry.space_group_name_H-M   'P 1'
#
loop_
_entity.id
_entity.type
_entity.pdbx_description
1 polymer ?
#
loop_
_entity_poly.entity_id
_entity_poly.type
_entity_poly.pdbx_seq_one_letter_code
_entity_poly.pdbx_strand_id
1 'polypeptide(L)'
;MTRRRSPRNSVIRLTTGHAARTMNHPFPRREPVLALDFGATSVLVTTNGPVTAEDLEFARQLAHAAHRFARSLERSFYGLPDGKGVAA
;
A
#
# COMPACT_ATOMS: atom_id res chain seq x y z
N MET A 1 8.19 -28.18 17.55
CA MET A 1 7.81 -27.78 17.24
C MET A 1 7.51 -27.31 16.85
N THR A 2 7.46 -26.98 16.50
CA THR A 2 7.05 -26.40 16.06
C THR A 2 6.60 -26.15 15.51
N ARG A 3 6.15 -25.86 15.30
CA ARG A 3 5.58 -25.53 14.76
C ARG A 3 5.56 -25.04 13.95
N ARG A 4 5.48 -24.83 13.23
CA ARG A 4 5.37 -24.25 12.49
C ARG A 4 4.67 -23.89 12.04
N ARG A 5 4.44 -23.58 11.93
CA ARG A 5 3.65 -23.17 11.52
C ARG A 5 3.46 -22.96 10.34
N SER A 6 2.61 -23.34 9.85
CA SER A 6 2.43 -23.01 8.57
C SER A 6 2.14 -21.62 8.46
N PRO A 7 2.58 -21.02 7.50
CA PRO A 7 2.35 -19.65 7.37
C PRO A 7 0.96 -19.46 7.07
N ARG A 8 0.33 -18.68 7.81
CA ARG A 8 -0.95 -18.39 7.58
C ARG A 8 -0.99 -17.00 7.25
N ASN A 9 -1.49 -16.61 6.17
CA ASN A 9 -1.58 -15.22 5.77
C ASN A 9 -2.69 -14.56 6.54
N SER A 10 -2.37 -13.47 7.17
CA SER A 10 -3.39 -12.63 7.77
C SER A 10 -3.76 -11.58 6.76
N VAL A 11 -5.03 -11.38 6.54
CA VAL A 11 -5.48 -10.40 5.56
C VAL A 11 -6.33 -9.36 6.27
N ILE A 12 -5.97 -8.10 6.09
CA ILE A 12 -6.76 -7.01 6.61
C ILE A 12 -7.34 -6.28 5.42
N ARG A 13 -8.65 -6.17 5.35
CA ARG A 13 -9.28 -5.49 4.25
C ARG A 13 -9.73 -4.12 4.72
N LEU A 14 -9.24 -3.09 4.07
CA LEU A 14 -9.64 -1.73 4.37
C LEU A 14 -10.25 -1.16 3.11
N THR A 15 -11.39 -0.53 3.24
CA THR A 15 -12.07 0.00 2.07
C THR A 15 -11.83 1.49 1.99
N THR A 16 -11.72 1.98 0.78
CA THR A 16 -11.58 3.41 0.58
C THR A 16 -12.94 4.05 0.80
N GLY A 17 -12.94 5.33 0.99
CA GLY A 17 -14.17 6.06 1.17
C GLY A 17 -13.82 7.52 1.23
N HIS A 18 -14.81 8.38 1.53
CA HIS A 18 -14.49 9.77 1.52
C HIS A 18 -13.57 10.16 2.65
N ALA A 19 -13.34 9.32 3.62
CA ALA A 19 -12.42 9.66 4.70
C ALA A 19 -11.03 9.09 4.49
N ALA A 20 -10.83 8.32 3.43
CA ALA A 20 -9.52 7.68 3.22
C ALA A 20 -8.51 8.68 2.71
N ARG A 21 -7.34 8.69 3.31
CA ARG A 21 -6.26 9.60 2.92
C ARG A 21 -4.93 8.96 3.13
N THR A 22 -3.92 9.47 2.46
CA THR A 22 -2.55 9.02 2.67
C THR A 22 -1.70 10.20 3.06
N MET A 23 -0.70 9.95 3.87
CA MET A 23 0.20 11.01 4.28
C MET A 23 1.60 10.45 4.41
N ASN A 24 2.56 11.25 4.07
CA ASN A 24 3.95 10.88 4.21
C ASN A 24 4.58 11.82 5.21
N HIS A 25 5.24 11.28 6.21
CA HIS A 25 5.87 12.09 7.23
C HIS A 25 7.38 11.94 7.14
N PRO A 26 8.04 12.78 6.38
CA PRO A 26 9.48 12.68 6.20
C PRO A 26 10.20 13.43 7.30
N PHE A 27 10.47 12.80 8.39
CA PHE A 27 11.13 13.45 9.51
C PHE A 27 12.62 13.55 9.25
N PRO A 28 13.21 14.71 9.45
CA PRO A 28 14.64 14.88 9.19
C PRO A 28 15.52 14.02 10.07
N ARG A 29 15.09 13.74 11.27
CA ARG A 29 15.91 12.98 12.18
C ARG A 29 15.37 11.63 12.48
N ARG A 30 14.39 11.17 11.74
CA ARG A 30 13.81 9.89 11.96
C ARG A 30 13.47 9.28 10.65
N GLU A 31 13.26 7.99 10.65
CA GLU A 31 12.86 7.31 9.45
C GLU A 31 11.48 7.79 9.01
N PRO A 32 11.23 7.85 7.75
CA PRO A 32 9.92 8.30 7.24
C PRO A 32 8.81 7.34 7.60
N VAL A 33 7.61 7.85 7.68
CA VAL A 33 6.43 7.04 7.99
C VAL A 33 5.38 7.33 6.94
N LEU A 34 4.82 6.29 6.37
CA LEU A 34 3.69 6.42 5.46
C LEU A 34 2.43 6.06 6.24
N ALA A 35 1.48 6.94 6.28
CA ALA A 35 0.23 6.71 6.99
C ALA A 35 -0.91 6.55 6.02
N LEU A 36 -1.70 5.51 6.21
CA LEU A 36 -2.92 5.30 5.43
C LEU A 36 -4.07 5.47 6.41
N ASP A 37 -4.87 6.50 6.19
CA ASP A 37 -5.91 6.85 7.14
C ASP A 37 -7.26 6.52 6.54
N PHE A 38 -7.99 5.63 7.16
CA PHE A 38 -9.30 5.21 6.66
C PHE A 38 -10.41 5.67 7.59
N GLY A 39 -10.15 6.71 8.38
CA GLY A 39 -11.16 7.24 9.28
C GLY A 39 -11.04 6.59 10.65
N ALA A 40 -11.69 5.48 10.83
CA ALA A 40 -11.65 4.81 12.12
C ALA A 40 -10.36 4.02 12.34
N THR A 41 -9.66 3.72 11.27
CA THR A 41 -8.45 2.90 11.36
C THR A 41 -7.33 3.56 10.58
N SER A 42 -6.15 3.56 11.16
CA SER A 42 -4.98 4.05 10.45
C SER A 42 -3.95 2.94 10.38
N VAL A 43 -3.24 2.89 9.27
CA VAL A 43 -2.16 1.94 9.09
C VAL A 43 -0.89 2.72 8.91
N LEU A 44 0.13 2.38 9.68
CA LEU A 44 1.41 3.06 9.55
C LEU A 44 2.43 2.09 8.98
N VAL A 45 3.14 2.53 7.96
CA VAL A 45 4.19 1.73 7.37
C VAL A 45 5.51 2.38 7.76
N THR A 46 6.32 1.68 8.50
CA THR A 46 7.57 2.22 9.02
C THR A 46 8.68 1.23 8.76
N THR A 47 9.91 1.68 8.95
CA THR A 47 11.04 0.77 8.85
C THR A 47 11.41 0.28 10.23
N ASN A 48 12.19 -0.77 10.27
CA ASN A 48 12.61 -1.34 11.54
C ASN A 48 14.02 -0.84 11.81
N GLY A 49 14.16 0.43 12.13
CA GLY A 49 15.47 1.01 12.37
C GLY A 49 15.95 1.78 11.15
N PRO A 50 17.23 1.96 11.01
CA PRO A 50 17.75 2.74 9.89
C PRO A 50 17.34 2.14 8.56
N VAL A 51 17.14 3.00 7.58
CA VAL A 51 16.65 2.56 6.28
C VAL A 51 17.69 1.71 5.57
N THR A 52 17.27 0.58 5.05
CA THR A 52 18.15 -0.33 4.33
C THR A 52 17.79 -0.35 2.84
N ALA A 53 18.63 -1.03 2.07
CA ALA A 53 18.33 -1.18 0.65
C ALA A 53 17.05 -1.98 0.43
N GLU A 54 16.79 -2.93 1.31
CA GLU A 54 15.57 -3.72 1.19
C GLU A 54 14.34 -2.87 1.46
N ASP A 55 14.46 -1.94 2.40
CA ASP A 55 13.34 -1.03 2.66
C ASP A 55 13.07 -0.18 1.42
N LEU A 56 14.13 0.28 0.77
CA LEU A 56 13.96 1.10 -0.41
C LEU A 56 13.31 0.30 -1.53
N GLU A 57 13.75 -0.94 -1.70
CA GLU A 57 13.17 -1.77 -2.74
C GLU A 57 11.69 -2.04 -2.48
N PHE A 58 11.32 -2.33 -1.22
CA PHE A 58 9.93 -2.52 -0.89
C PHE A 58 9.13 -1.26 -1.18
N ALA A 59 9.67 -0.10 -0.82
CA ALA A 59 8.96 1.16 -1.02
C ALA A 59 8.71 1.39 -2.51
N ARG A 60 9.67 1.04 -3.36
CA ARG A 60 9.48 1.20 -4.79
C ARG A 60 8.41 0.27 -5.32
N GLN A 61 8.40 -0.96 -4.83
CA GLN A 61 7.37 -1.91 -5.24
C GLN A 61 6.00 -1.44 -4.76
N LEU A 62 5.92 -0.88 -3.56
CA LEU A 62 4.68 -0.36 -3.04
C LEU A 62 4.19 0.80 -3.89
N ALA A 63 5.07 1.71 -4.24
CA ALA A 63 4.67 2.85 -5.06
C ALA A 63 4.16 2.39 -6.42
N HIS A 64 4.82 1.40 -7.00
CA HIS A 64 4.40 0.87 -8.29
C HIS A 64 3.03 0.21 -8.19
N ALA A 65 2.82 -0.59 -7.16
CA ALA A 65 1.53 -1.25 -6.97
C ALA A 65 0.43 -0.24 -6.72
N ALA A 66 0.72 0.80 -5.95
CA ALA A 66 -0.28 1.83 -5.68
C ALA A 66 -0.63 2.58 -6.95
N HIS A 67 0.35 2.84 -7.80
CA HIS A 67 0.10 3.52 -9.06
C HIS A 67 -0.81 2.69 -9.96
N ARG A 68 -0.55 1.38 -10.02
CA ARG A 68 -1.39 0.50 -10.84
C ARG A 68 -2.81 0.43 -10.30
N PHE A 69 -2.94 0.42 -8.98
CA PHE A 69 -4.25 0.43 -8.36
C PHE A 69 -4.99 1.71 -8.73
N ALA A 70 -4.31 2.85 -8.69
CA ALA A 70 -4.93 4.11 -9.04
C ALA A 70 -5.40 4.11 -10.49
N ARG A 71 -4.58 3.54 -11.38
CA ARG A 71 -4.98 3.48 -12.78
C ARG A 71 -6.19 2.59 -12.98
N SER A 72 -6.26 1.50 -12.23
CA SER A 72 -7.42 0.62 -12.32
C SER A 72 -8.68 1.32 -11.85
N LEU A 73 -8.57 2.11 -10.79
CA LEU A 73 -9.72 2.84 -10.29
C LEU A 73 -10.16 3.90 -11.29
N GLU A 74 -9.21 4.55 -11.94
CA GLU A 74 -9.56 5.53 -12.95
C GLU A 74 -10.35 4.90 -14.07
N ARG A 75 -9.90 3.75 -14.54
CA ARG A 75 -10.59 3.09 -15.63
C ARG A 75 -12.00 2.70 -15.22
N SER A 76 -12.16 2.21 -14.01
CA SER A 76 -13.49 1.86 -13.53
C SER A 76 -14.38 3.08 -13.41
N PHE A 77 -13.82 4.18 -12.89
CA PHE A 77 -14.60 5.38 -12.68
C PHE A 77 -15.07 5.98 -14.00
N TYR A 78 -14.21 5.95 -15.01
CA TYR A 78 -14.57 6.52 -16.29
C TYR A 78 -15.19 5.51 -17.25
N GLY A 79 -15.39 4.28 -16.79
CA GLY A 79 -15.98 3.26 -17.67
C GLY A 79 -15.07 2.83 -18.78
N LEU A 80 -13.77 2.96 -18.59
CA LEU A 80 -12.84 2.60 -19.65
C LEU A 80 -12.50 1.14 -19.58
N PRO A 81 -12.17 0.52 -20.70
CA PRO A 81 -11.82 -0.89 -20.69
C PRO A 81 -10.50 -1.10 -19.97
N ASP A 82 -10.39 -2.25 -19.37
CA ASP A 82 -9.17 -2.64 -18.76
C ASP A 82 -8.17 -2.87 -19.83
N GLY A 83 -6.98 -2.42 -19.63
CA GLY A 83 -5.96 -2.52 -20.65
C GLY A 83 -5.78 -3.87 -21.15
N LYS A 84 -5.82 -4.90 -20.34
CA LYS A 84 -5.62 -6.13 -20.84
C LYS A 84 -6.83 -6.75 -21.31
N GLY A 85 -7.88 -6.43 -20.83
CA GLY A 85 -9.05 -7.05 -21.28
C GLY A 85 -9.49 -6.55 -22.53
N VAL A 86 -8.93 -5.63 -23.05
CA VAL A 86 -9.44 -5.10 -24.16
C VAL A 86 -9.62 -5.95 -25.16
N ALA A 87 -9.01 -6.68 -25.30
CA ALA A 87 -9.27 -7.47 -26.26
C ALA A 87 -10.01 -6.89 -27.16
N ALA A 88 -10.30 -6.50 -27.18
CA ALA A 88 -11.12 -6.08 -28.00
C ALA A 88 -11.05 -5.96 -28.55
#